data_212ab63654702a7ee8ee2c0b3b567924
#
_entry.id   212ab63654702a7ee8ee2c0b3b567924
#
_cell.length_a   1.000
_cell.length_b   1.000
_cell.length_c   1.000
_cell.angle_alpha   90.00
_cell.angle_beta   90.00
_cell.angle_gamma   90.00
#
_symmetry.space_group_name_H-M   'P 1'
#
loop_
_entity.id
_entity.type
_entity.pdbx_description
1 polymer ?
#
loop_
_entity_poly.entity_id
_entity_poly.type
_entity_poly.pdbx_seq_one_letter_code
_entity_poly.pdbx_strand_id
1 'polypeptide(L)'
;MASLIEAIDIKRKMYFEFEGAPFHCIDVEVSKPTARGGQTLVRLKMRNLITRAVFDKTFKAGDKFKEPDLVVRAATFLYADGDGLHFMDQESFETLTLSVDVLGDDRQLLSDNLPVQIQLFNGGPIGVQFPPIVELKVTYTEPGVRGDTASGGVTKAATLETGLEIRVPLFIKEGELVKVHTETREFAGRA
;
A
#
# COMPACT_ATOMS: atom_id res chain seq x y z
N MET A 1 17.44 -13.73 18.85
CA MET A 1 18.63 -13.17 18.14
C MET A 1 18.13 -12.73 16.76
N ALA A 2 18.33 -11.46 16.39
CA ALA A 2 17.93 -11.00 15.07
C ALA A 2 18.74 -11.76 14.01
N SER A 3 18.05 -12.34 13.03
CA SER A 3 18.68 -12.97 11.88
C SER A 3 19.39 -11.90 11.04
N LEU A 4 20.56 -12.25 10.50
CA LEU A 4 21.32 -11.35 9.63
C LEU A 4 21.28 -11.88 8.20
N ILE A 5 20.98 -11.01 7.26
CA ILE A 5 20.94 -11.29 5.82
C ILE A 5 22.12 -10.60 5.16
N GLU A 6 22.86 -11.29 4.33
CA GLU A 6 23.93 -10.65 3.52
C GLU A 6 23.33 -9.93 2.30
N ALA A 7 23.96 -8.84 1.86
CA ALA A 7 23.49 -8.06 0.71
C ALA A 7 23.25 -8.92 -0.55
N ILE A 8 24.10 -9.94 -0.76
CA ILE A 8 24.02 -10.85 -1.90
C ILE A 8 22.76 -11.74 -1.86
N ASP A 9 22.21 -11.99 -0.67
CA ASP A 9 21.03 -12.83 -0.47
C ASP A 9 19.71 -12.06 -0.51
N ILE A 10 19.78 -10.71 -0.53
CA ILE A 10 18.60 -9.87 -0.67
C ILE A 10 18.02 -10.01 -2.08
N LYS A 11 16.73 -10.32 -2.14
CA LYS A 11 15.95 -10.45 -3.38
C LYS A 11 14.83 -9.42 -3.43
N ARG A 12 14.27 -9.21 -4.61
CA ARG A 12 13.05 -8.42 -4.79
C ARG A 12 11.96 -8.87 -3.82
N LYS A 13 11.21 -7.92 -3.28
CA LYS A 13 10.12 -8.08 -2.30
C LYS A 13 10.57 -8.48 -0.90
N MET A 14 11.86 -8.69 -0.64
CA MET A 14 12.35 -8.91 0.72
C MET A 14 12.38 -7.63 1.53
N TYR A 15 12.25 -7.80 2.85
CA TYR A 15 12.38 -6.73 3.83
C TYR A 15 13.69 -6.88 4.58
N PHE A 16 14.33 -5.76 4.90
CA PHE A 16 15.55 -5.72 5.70
C PHE A 16 15.64 -4.39 6.45
N GLU A 17 16.35 -4.39 7.58
CA GLU A 17 16.59 -3.18 8.37
C GLU A 17 17.94 -2.57 7.95
N PHE A 18 17.91 -1.27 7.63
CA PHE A 18 19.07 -0.48 7.30
C PHE A 18 18.98 0.87 8.02
N GLU A 19 20.07 1.26 8.74
CA GLU A 19 20.13 2.50 9.52
C GLU A 19 18.95 2.65 10.51
N GLY A 20 18.50 1.54 11.12
CA GLY A 20 17.42 1.55 12.12
C GLY A 20 16.00 1.68 11.53
N ALA A 21 15.84 1.63 10.21
CA ALA A 21 14.55 1.70 9.55
C ALA A 21 14.29 0.44 8.70
N PRO A 22 13.04 0.00 8.54
CA PRO A 22 12.67 -1.10 7.68
C PRO A 22 12.60 -0.67 6.22
N PHE A 23 13.21 -1.44 5.34
CA PHE A 23 13.22 -1.23 3.91
C PHE A 23 12.61 -2.42 3.17
N HIS A 24 11.95 -2.13 2.07
CA HIS A 24 11.47 -3.10 1.09
C HIS A 24 12.34 -3.04 -0.17
N CYS A 25 12.88 -4.19 -0.58
CA CYS A 25 13.67 -4.30 -1.80
C CYS A 25 12.75 -4.26 -3.03
N ILE A 26 12.88 -3.22 -3.85
CA ILE A 26 12.13 -3.06 -5.10
C ILE A 26 12.85 -3.80 -6.22
N ASP A 27 14.19 -3.61 -6.31
CA ASP A 27 15.01 -4.22 -7.32
C ASP A 27 16.43 -4.49 -6.80
N VAL A 28 17.12 -5.46 -7.42
CA VAL A 28 18.46 -5.86 -7.06
C VAL A 28 19.28 -6.15 -8.33
N GLU A 29 20.46 -5.55 -8.41
CA GLU A 29 21.46 -5.81 -9.44
C GLU A 29 22.77 -6.27 -8.80
N VAL A 30 23.31 -7.38 -9.27
CA VAL A 30 24.57 -7.92 -8.77
C VAL A 30 25.65 -7.76 -9.83
N SER A 31 26.69 -7.00 -9.51
CA SER A 31 27.87 -6.79 -10.37
C SER A 31 29.03 -7.64 -9.87
N LYS A 32 29.42 -8.63 -10.68
CA LYS A 32 30.60 -9.45 -10.41
C LYS A 32 31.88 -8.77 -10.92
N PRO A 33 33.00 -8.85 -10.19
CA PRO A 33 34.23 -8.26 -10.63
C PRO A 33 34.78 -8.96 -11.89
N THR A 34 35.28 -8.18 -12.81
CA THR A 34 35.94 -8.68 -14.04
C THR A 34 37.47 -8.89 -13.84
N ALA A 35 38.03 -8.37 -12.76
CA ALA A 35 39.47 -8.47 -12.46
C ALA A 35 39.73 -9.30 -11.19
N ARG A 36 40.93 -9.94 -11.14
CA ARG A 36 41.36 -10.66 -9.93
C ARG A 36 41.46 -9.70 -8.74
N GLY A 37 40.75 -10.01 -7.63
CA GLY A 37 40.72 -9.22 -6.38
C GLY A 37 39.62 -8.18 -6.30
N GLY A 38 38.75 -8.04 -7.31
CA GLY A 38 37.56 -7.17 -7.21
C GLY A 38 36.49 -7.75 -6.29
N GLN A 39 35.75 -6.87 -5.63
CA GLN A 39 34.61 -7.25 -4.77
C GLN A 39 33.30 -7.31 -5.58
N THR A 40 32.46 -8.30 -5.28
CA THR A 40 31.08 -8.33 -5.79
C THR A 40 30.29 -7.21 -5.13
N LEU A 41 29.63 -6.41 -5.93
CA LEU A 41 28.80 -5.31 -5.49
C LEU A 41 27.32 -5.64 -5.75
N VAL A 42 26.48 -5.23 -4.83
CA VAL A 42 25.03 -5.40 -4.90
C VAL A 42 24.38 -4.01 -4.86
N ARG A 43 23.73 -3.63 -5.94
CA ARG A 43 22.95 -2.41 -6.02
C ARG A 43 21.50 -2.72 -5.65
N LEU A 44 21.01 -2.07 -4.61
CA LEU A 44 19.65 -2.24 -4.14
C LEU A 44 18.85 -0.98 -4.42
N LYS A 45 17.75 -1.14 -5.15
CA LYS A 45 16.69 -0.14 -5.20
C LYS A 45 15.69 -0.50 -4.09
N MET A 46 15.59 0.36 -3.10
CA MET A 46 14.86 0.06 -1.86
C MET A 46 13.96 1.22 -1.44
N ARG A 47 12.83 0.89 -0.82
CA ARG A 47 11.88 1.85 -0.26
C ARG A 47 11.90 1.79 1.24
N ASN A 48 12.12 2.91 1.89
CA ASN A 48 11.90 3.05 3.32
C ASN A 48 10.40 2.91 3.63
N LEU A 49 10.03 2.01 4.54
CA LEU A 49 8.61 1.76 4.85
C LEU A 49 7.99 2.84 5.74
N ILE A 50 8.80 3.62 6.44
CA ILE A 50 8.34 4.72 7.30
C ILE A 50 8.16 6.00 6.45
N THR A 51 9.22 6.43 5.76
CA THR A 51 9.22 7.70 5.01
C THR A 51 8.68 7.59 3.60
N ARG A 52 8.49 6.36 3.08
CA ARG A 52 8.10 6.03 1.71
C ARG A 52 9.13 6.44 0.63
N ALA A 53 10.22 7.06 1.01
CA ALA A 53 11.29 7.47 0.10
C ALA A 53 11.95 6.25 -0.56
N VAL A 54 12.29 6.40 -1.83
CA VAL A 54 12.99 5.38 -2.61
C VAL A 54 14.46 5.76 -2.72
N PHE A 55 15.33 4.82 -2.43
CA PHE A 55 16.78 4.96 -2.49
C PHE A 55 17.37 3.94 -3.47
N ASP A 56 18.47 4.34 -4.07
CA ASP A 56 19.30 3.48 -4.91
C ASP A 56 20.71 3.50 -4.32
N LYS A 57 21.15 2.39 -3.74
CA LYS A 57 22.40 2.31 -2.98
C LYS A 57 23.16 1.02 -3.30
N THR A 58 24.49 1.13 -3.38
CA THR A 58 25.36 0.00 -3.67
C THR A 58 26.07 -0.46 -2.40
N PHE A 59 26.05 -1.76 -2.14
CA PHE A 59 26.65 -2.43 -1.01
C PHE A 59 27.67 -3.46 -1.47
N LYS A 60 28.54 -3.89 -0.57
CA LYS A 60 29.39 -5.06 -0.78
C LYS A 60 28.56 -6.32 -0.57
N ALA A 61 28.87 -7.39 -1.31
CA ALA A 61 28.11 -8.65 -1.20
C ALA A 61 27.99 -9.21 0.23
N GLY A 62 29.01 -9.02 1.05
CA GLY A 62 29.06 -9.48 2.44
C GLY A 62 28.56 -8.48 3.49
N ASP A 63 28.05 -7.29 3.08
CA ASP A 63 27.43 -6.37 4.01
C ASP A 63 26.18 -7.03 4.63
N LYS A 64 26.00 -6.87 5.94
CA LYS A 64 24.96 -7.55 6.70
C LYS A 64 23.86 -6.60 7.13
N PHE A 65 22.63 -7.02 6.96
CA PHE A 65 21.41 -6.34 7.36
C PHE A 65 20.65 -7.21 8.36
N LYS A 66 19.93 -6.58 9.27
CA LYS A 66 19.02 -7.30 10.16
C LYS A 66 17.71 -7.60 9.46
N GLU A 67 17.09 -8.71 9.80
CA GLU A 67 15.67 -8.91 9.53
C GLU A 67 14.88 -7.93 10.39
N PRO A 68 13.94 -7.14 9.80
CA PRO A 68 13.15 -6.19 10.56
C PRO A 68 12.09 -6.94 11.39
N ASP A 69 11.82 -6.46 12.59
CA ASP A 69 10.67 -6.90 13.39
C ASP A 69 9.38 -6.30 12.83
N LEU A 70 8.91 -6.91 11.75
CA LEU A 70 7.67 -6.53 11.08
C LEU A 70 6.57 -7.52 11.45
N VAL A 71 5.50 -7.00 12.04
CA VAL A 71 4.30 -7.75 12.37
C VAL A 71 3.13 -7.20 11.56
N VAL A 72 2.30 -8.10 11.04
CA VAL A 72 1.06 -7.73 10.36
C VAL A 72 -0.10 -8.19 11.24
N ARG A 73 -1.00 -7.28 11.56
CA ARG A 73 -2.20 -7.56 12.38
C ARG A 73 -3.47 -7.16 11.66
N ALA A 74 -4.51 -7.97 11.86
CA ALA A 74 -5.84 -7.62 11.39
C ALA A 74 -6.39 -6.45 12.22
N ALA A 75 -6.93 -5.46 11.55
CA ALA A 75 -7.51 -4.29 12.17
C ALA A 75 -8.76 -3.81 11.40
N THR A 76 -9.55 -2.97 12.04
CA THR A 76 -10.71 -2.32 11.43
C THR A 76 -10.51 -0.81 11.48
N PHE A 77 -10.72 -0.13 10.37
CA PHE A 77 -10.73 1.32 10.35
C PHE A 77 -11.93 1.84 11.14
N LEU A 78 -11.70 2.79 12.03
CA LEU A 78 -12.73 3.40 12.86
C LEU A 78 -13.15 4.76 12.30
N TYR A 79 -12.22 5.70 12.29
CA TYR A 79 -12.45 7.08 11.84
C TYR A 79 -11.13 7.81 11.59
N ALA A 80 -11.24 8.98 10.97
CA ALA A 80 -10.15 9.92 10.80
C ALA A 80 -10.46 11.23 11.53
N ASP A 81 -9.45 11.84 12.15
CA ASP A 81 -9.54 13.15 12.79
C ASP A 81 -8.26 13.97 12.58
N GLY A 82 -8.09 15.06 13.37
CA GLY A 82 -6.91 15.91 13.31
C GLY A 82 -5.61 15.24 13.75
N ASP A 83 -5.70 14.18 14.55
CA ASP A 83 -4.55 13.43 15.07
C ASP A 83 -4.12 12.30 14.12
N GLY A 84 -5.00 11.85 13.22
CA GLY A 84 -4.70 10.83 12.23
C GLY A 84 -5.83 9.89 11.85
N LEU A 85 -5.42 8.70 11.42
CA LEU A 85 -6.30 7.60 11.05
C LEU A 85 -6.30 6.57 12.17
N HIS A 86 -7.47 6.27 12.71
CA HIS A 86 -7.63 5.39 13.87
C HIS A 86 -8.15 4.02 13.44
N PHE A 87 -7.47 2.99 13.92
CA PHE A 87 -7.78 1.59 13.63
C PHE A 87 -7.90 0.80 14.93
N MET A 88 -8.82 -0.12 15.00
CA MET A 88 -8.92 -1.06 16.11
C MET A 88 -8.20 -2.36 15.75
N ASP A 89 -7.18 -2.72 16.53
CA ASP A 89 -6.53 -4.04 16.45
C ASP A 89 -7.55 -5.12 16.84
N GLN A 90 -7.74 -6.12 16.00
CA GLN A 90 -8.74 -7.16 16.21
C GLN A 90 -8.32 -8.21 17.26
N GLU A 91 -7.06 -8.22 17.65
CA GLU A 91 -6.53 -9.15 18.64
C GLU A 91 -6.47 -8.52 20.03
N SER A 92 -5.91 -7.31 20.15
CA SER A 92 -5.77 -6.61 21.43
C SER A 92 -6.92 -5.67 21.75
N PHE A 93 -7.75 -5.32 20.75
CA PHE A 93 -8.82 -4.30 20.84
C PHE A 93 -8.30 -2.89 21.19
N GLU A 94 -7.02 -2.68 21.05
CA GLU A 94 -6.42 -1.36 21.24
C GLU A 94 -6.54 -0.52 19.97
N THR A 95 -6.60 0.81 20.15
CA THR A 95 -6.61 1.75 19.04
C THR A 95 -5.19 2.03 18.57
N LEU A 96 -4.94 1.79 17.29
CA LEU A 96 -3.69 2.12 16.61
C LEU A 96 -3.91 3.39 15.78
N THR A 97 -3.07 4.40 15.98
CA THR A 97 -3.18 5.66 15.24
C THR A 97 -2.04 5.77 14.22
N LEU A 98 -2.41 6.04 12.98
CA LEU A 98 -1.49 6.22 11.86
C LEU A 98 -1.60 7.65 11.33
N SER A 99 -0.45 8.29 11.05
CA SER A 99 -0.47 9.62 10.42
C SER A 99 -1.12 9.57 9.04
N VAL A 100 -1.90 10.58 8.72
CA VAL A 100 -2.56 10.73 7.41
C VAL A 100 -1.56 10.69 6.25
N ASP A 101 -0.36 11.24 6.46
CA ASP A 101 0.70 11.31 5.46
C ASP A 101 1.22 9.93 5.04
N VAL A 102 1.10 8.93 5.90
CA VAL A 102 1.56 7.56 5.59
C VAL A 102 0.73 6.93 4.48
N LEU A 103 -0.56 7.19 4.45
CA LEU A 103 -1.45 6.66 3.41
C LEU A 103 -1.56 7.59 2.19
N GLY A 104 -1.35 8.90 2.37
CA GLY A 104 -1.54 9.86 1.28
C GLY A 104 -2.92 9.71 0.65
N ASP A 105 -2.96 9.51 -0.68
CA ASP A 105 -4.22 9.36 -1.41
C ASP A 105 -4.95 8.03 -1.13
N ASP A 106 -4.26 7.01 -0.59
CA ASP A 106 -4.88 5.73 -0.27
C ASP A 106 -5.91 5.85 0.86
N ARG A 107 -5.89 6.95 1.62
CA ARG A 107 -6.94 7.29 2.61
C ARG A 107 -8.34 7.31 2.00
N GLN A 108 -8.46 7.62 0.70
CA GLN A 108 -9.72 7.62 -0.02
C GLN A 108 -10.31 6.21 -0.26
N LEU A 109 -9.59 5.17 0.12
CA LEU A 109 -10.09 3.79 0.10
C LEU A 109 -10.69 3.36 1.45
N LEU A 110 -10.51 4.18 2.50
CA LEU A 110 -10.99 3.88 3.85
C LEU A 110 -12.46 4.27 4.00
N SER A 111 -13.33 3.26 4.02
CA SER A 111 -14.71 3.40 4.48
C SER A 111 -14.86 2.98 5.94
N ASP A 112 -15.92 3.42 6.59
CA ASP A 112 -16.20 3.06 7.98
C ASP A 112 -16.27 1.54 8.17
N ASN A 113 -15.60 1.06 9.20
CA ASN A 113 -15.49 -0.36 9.54
C ASN A 113 -14.81 -1.25 8.50
N LEU A 114 -14.02 -0.66 7.58
CA LEU A 114 -13.26 -1.45 6.61
C LEU A 114 -12.23 -2.35 7.32
N PRO A 115 -12.28 -3.68 7.08
CA PRO A 115 -11.25 -4.58 7.56
C PRO A 115 -9.98 -4.39 6.73
N VAL A 116 -8.85 -4.20 7.42
CA VAL A 116 -7.52 -4.00 6.83
C VAL A 116 -6.48 -4.81 7.57
N GLN A 117 -5.26 -4.84 7.07
CA GLN A 117 -4.10 -5.32 7.81
C GLN A 117 -3.15 -4.16 8.10
N ILE A 118 -2.76 -3.98 9.36
CA ILE A 118 -1.79 -2.96 9.76
C ILE A 118 -0.41 -3.60 9.88
N GLN A 119 0.57 -2.94 9.28
CA GLN A 119 1.98 -3.29 9.42
C GLN A 119 2.57 -2.55 10.60
N LEU A 120 3.13 -3.28 11.53
CA LEU A 120 3.82 -2.77 12.72
C LEU A 120 5.32 -3.02 12.58
N PHE A 121 6.13 -2.03 12.92
CA PHE A 121 7.57 -2.15 13.07
C PHE A 121 7.96 -1.74 14.47
N ASN A 122 8.63 -2.63 15.21
CA ASN A 122 8.95 -2.44 16.63
C ASN A 122 7.73 -1.99 17.47
N GLY A 123 6.56 -2.55 17.18
CA GLY A 123 5.30 -2.24 17.86
C GLY A 123 4.59 -0.96 17.39
N GLY A 124 5.21 -0.13 16.55
CA GLY A 124 4.60 1.08 15.99
C GLY A 124 3.97 0.84 14.60
N PRO A 125 2.78 1.39 14.32
CA PRO A 125 2.15 1.23 13.01
C PRO A 125 2.87 2.06 11.95
N ILE A 126 3.22 1.44 10.82
CA ILE A 126 3.96 2.07 9.72
C ILE A 126 3.24 2.02 8.38
N GLY A 127 2.16 1.26 8.27
CA GLY A 127 1.42 1.14 7.02
C GLY A 127 0.17 0.31 7.15
N VAL A 128 -0.65 0.38 6.11
CA VAL A 128 -1.90 -0.37 5.96
C VAL A 128 -1.85 -1.17 4.67
N GLN A 129 -2.27 -2.41 4.73
CA GLN A 129 -2.53 -3.25 3.57
C GLN A 129 -4.05 -3.34 3.40
N PHE A 130 -4.53 -2.88 2.27
CA PHE A 130 -5.94 -2.95 1.91
C PHE A 130 -6.30 -4.35 1.37
N PRO A 131 -7.55 -4.78 1.50
CA PRO A 131 -8.05 -5.90 0.72
C PRO A 131 -7.99 -5.54 -0.78
N PRO A 132 -7.92 -6.53 -1.69
CA PRO A 132 -7.81 -6.25 -3.13
C PRO A 132 -9.01 -5.49 -3.70
N ILE A 133 -10.16 -5.59 -3.04
CA ILE A 133 -11.40 -4.90 -3.41
C ILE A 133 -12.00 -4.27 -2.15
N VAL A 134 -12.47 -3.02 -2.29
CA VAL A 134 -13.26 -2.31 -1.27
C VAL A 134 -14.64 -1.97 -1.85
N GLU A 135 -15.62 -1.86 -0.97
CA GLU A 135 -16.98 -1.46 -1.32
C GLU A 135 -17.22 -0.02 -0.87
N LEU A 136 -17.60 0.84 -1.81
CA LEU A 136 -17.80 2.27 -1.58
C LEU A 136 -19.12 2.72 -2.21
N LYS A 137 -19.83 3.60 -1.51
CA LYS A 137 -21.11 4.13 -1.97
C LYS A 137 -20.89 5.30 -2.92
N VAL A 138 -21.63 5.31 -4.02
CA VAL A 138 -21.66 6.44 -4.97
C VAL A 138 -22.48 7.58 -4.36
N THR A 139 -21.84 8.73 -4.14
CA THR A 139 -22.50 9.93 -3.61
C THR A 139 -22.96 10.88 -4.70
N TYR A 140 -22.24 10.89 -5.83
CA TYR A 140 -22.60 11.71 -7.00
C TYR A 140 -22.18 11.02 -8.30
N THR A 141 -23.05 11.10 -9.30
CA THR A 141 -22.71 10.73 -10.68
C THR A 141 -23.66 11.42 -11.66
N GLU A 142 -23.16 11.77 -12.83
CA GLU A 142 -23.99 12.34 -13.88
C GLU A 142 -25.05 11.33 -14.36
N PRO A 143 -26.26 11.81 -14.73
CA PRO A 143 -27.25 10.95 -15.36
C PRO A 143 -26.68 10.39 -16.68
N GLY A 144 -26.81 9.06 -16.88
CA GLY A 144 -26.38 8.43 -18.11
C GLY A 144 -27.19 8.93 -19.31
N VAL A 145 -26.54 9.62 -20.25
CA VAL A 145 -27.18 10.06 -21.48
C VAL A 145 -27.40 8.84 -22.39
N ARG A 146 -28.67 8.54 -22.71
CA ARG A 146 -29.03 7.57 -23.74
C ARG A 146 -28.73 8.16 -25.12
N GLY A 147 -27.61 7.81 -25.72
CA GLY A 147 -27.28 8.33 -27.05
C GLY A 147 -26.08 7.66 -27.74
N ASP A 148 -25.12 7.13 -27.00
CA ASP A 148 -23.90 6.55 -27.57
C ASP A 148 -23.79 5.02 -27.29
N THR A 149 -24.66 4.24 -27.92
CA THR A 149 -24.60 2.77 -27.82
C THR A 149 -23.76 2.11 -28.93
N ALA A 150 -22.91 2.86 -29.60
CA ALA A 150 -22.22 2.33 -30.80
C ALA A 150 -20.83 1.72 -30.56
N SER A 151 -20.24 1.78 -29.34
CA SER A 151 -19.04 1.00 -29.02
C SER A 151 -18.96 0.72 -27.53
N GLY A 152 -18.88 -0.56 -27.16
CA GLY A 152 -18.84 -1.04 -25.78
C GLY A 152 -17.78 -0.31 -24.96
N GLY A 153 -18.19 0.20 -23.79
CA GLY A 153 -17.26 0.81 -22.84
C GLY A 153 -17.50 2.27 -22.49
N VAL A 154 -18.67 2.85 -22.81
CA VAL A 154 -18.98 4.21 -22.36
C VAL A 154 -19.13 4.23 -20.85
N THR A 155 -18.27 5.01 -20.20
CA THR A 155 -18.23 5.20 -18.76
C THR A 155 -18.49 6.66 -18.43
N LYS A 156 -18.98 6.93 -17.23
CA LYS A 156 -19.16 8.27 -16.65
C LYS A 156 -18.37 8.43 -15.36
N ALA A 157 -18.11 9.66 -14.94
CA ALA A 157 -17.49 9.94 -13.67
C ALA A 157 -18.47 9.68 -12.52
N ALA A 158 -17.96 9.14 -11.43
CA ALA A 158 -18.69 8.98 -10.18
C ALA A 158 -17.78 9.37 -9.01
N THR A 159 -18.34 10.12 -8.06
CA THR A 159 -17.70 10.46 -6.80
C THR A 159 -18.23 9.52 -5.73
N LEU A 160 -17.32 8.91 -4.98
CA LEU A 160 -17.65 7.97 -3.91
C LEU A 160 -17.69 8.68 -2.54
N GLU A 161 -18.25 8.05 -1.54
CA GLU A 161 -18.42 8.59 -0.18
C GLU A 161 -17.13 9.06 0.50
N THR A 162 -16.00 8.51 0.09
CA THR A 162 -14.66 8.88 0.57
C THR A 162 -14.03 10.04 -0.20
N GLY A 163 -14.73 10.57 -1.21
CA GLY A 163 -14.21 11.60 -2.12
C GLY A 163 -13.36 11.02 -3.27
N LEU A 164 -13.25 9.71 -3.38
CA LEU A 164 -12.58 9.07 -4.51
C LEU A 164 -13.43 9.23 -5.78
N GLU A 165 -12.80 9.68 -6.87
CA GLU A 165 -13.43 9.76 -8.18
C GLU A 165 -12.98 8.58 -9.06
N ILE A 166 -13.95 7.88 -9.63
CA ILE A 166 -13.71 6.74 -10.53
C ILE A 166 -14.59 6.82 -11.78
N ARG A 167 -14.22 6.02 -12.77
CA ARG A 167 -15.07 5.81 -13.97
C ARG A 167 -15.97 4.59 -13.74
N VAL A 168 -17.27 4.77 -13.94
CA VAL A 168 -18.27 3.70 -13.78
C VAL A 168 -19.12 3.53 -15.05
N PRO A 169 -19.71 2.36 -15.29
CA PRO A 169 -20.68 2.17 -16.37
C PRO A 169 -21.88 3.12 -16.25
N LEU A 170 -22.51 3.45 -17.38
CA LEU A 170 -23.63 4.40 -17.44
C LEU A 170 -24.83 4.02 -16.57
N PHE A 171 -25.03 2.73 -16.30
CA PHE A 171 -26.17 2.23 -15.52
C PHE A 171 -26.04 2.44 -14.01
N ILE A 172 -24.84 2.76 -13.51
CA ILE A 172 -24.61 3.03 -12.07
C ILE A 172 -25.28 4.33 -11.69
N LYS A 173 -25.96 4.34 -10.52
CA LYS A 173 -26.70 5.46 -9.98
C LYS A 173 -26.15 5.92 -8.64
N GLU A 174 -26.50 7.14 -8.25
CA GLU A 174 -26.26 7.63 -6.90
C GLU A 174 -26.93 6.74 -5.87
N GLY A 175 -26.26 6.52 -4.75
CA GLY A 175 -26.71 5.66 -3.64
C GLY A 175 -26.36 4.19 -3.84
N GLU A 176 -25.88 3.76 -5.03
CA GLU A 176 -25.44 2.37 -5.25
C GLU A 176 -24.07 2.11 -4.60
N LEU A 177 -23.91 0.89 -4.09
CA LEU A 177 -22.64 0.39 -3.58
C LEU A 177 -21.86 -0.27 -4.71
N VAL A 178 -20.62 0.14 -4.89
CA VAL A 178 -19.74 -0.35 -5.97
C VAL A 178 -18.46 -0.94 -5.40
N LYS A 179 -17.96 -1.97 -6.05
CA LYS A 179 -16.68 -2.59 -5.80
C LYS A 179 -15.59 -1.84 -6.56
N VAL A 180 -14.50 -1.52 -5.86
CA VAL A 180 -13.35 -0.80 -6.41
C VAL A 180 -12.08 -1.61 -6.17
N HIS A 181 -11.29 -1.81 -7.19
CA HIS A 181 -9.94 -2.37 -7.06
C HIS A 181 -9.03 -1.39 -6.32
N THR A 182 -8.39 -1.83 -5.25
CA THR A 182 -7.57 -0.95 -4.40
C THR A 182 -6.27 -0.52 -5.07
N GLU A 183 -5.69 -1.36 -5.92
CA GLU A 183 -4.43 -1.05 -6.62
C GLU A 183 -4.64 -0.11 -7.81
N THR A 184 -5.66 -0.36 -8.66
CA THR A 184 -5.91 0.42 -9.88
C THR A 184 -6.89 1.56 -9.68
N ARG A 185 -7.67 1.55 -8.59
CA ARG A 185 -8.77 2.47 -8.29
C ARG A 185 -9.86 2.45 -9.37
N GLU A 186 -10.06 1.30 -9.98
CA GLU A 186 -11.04 1.10 -11.03
C GLU A 186 -12.27 0.37 -10.52
N PHE A 187 -13.38 0.62 -11.19
CA PHE A 187 -14.64 -0.07 -10.95
C PHE A 187 -14.48 -1.57 -11.19
N ALA A 188 -14.81 -2.40 -10.21
CA ALA A 188 -14.73 -3.86 -10.26
C ALA A 188 -16.09 -4.53 -10.41
N GLY A 189 -17.18 -3.82 -10.12
CA GLY A 189 -18.54 -4.35 -10.19
C GLY A 189 -19.50 -3.67 -9.23
N ARG A 190 -20.74 -4.11 -9.24
CA ARG A 190 -21.71 -3.80 -8.17
C ARG A 190 -21.42 -4.67 -6.94
N ALA A 191 -21.66 -4.13 -5.76
CA ALA A 191 -21.59 -4.88 -4.50
C ALA A 191 -22.80 -5.79 -4.34
#